data_b6c221de916e1bc18b609e140c00d805
#
_entry.id   b6c221de916e1bc18b609e140c00d805
#
_cell.length_a   1.000
_cell.length_b   1.000
_cell.length_c   1.000
_cell.angle_alpha   90.00
_cell.angle_beta   90.00
_cell.angle_gamma   90.00
#
_symmetry.space_group_name_H-M   'P 1'
#
loop_
_entity.id
_entity.type
_entity.pdbx_description
1 polymer ?
#
loop_
_entity_poly.entity_id
_entity_poly.type
_entity_poly.pdbx_seq_one_letter_code
_entity_poly.pdbx_strand_id
1 'polypeptide(L)'
;MSPSPDAASAALSWQELEQLLPPQDAAELRRQRCDGPTNAQASLRLFGRPESELRVTLYRDHHAWCPYCQKVWLWLEERRIPYRIRKVTMFCYGEKEPWFTQLVPSGMLPALELDGRLITESDVILQALEQSFGPLGQGLNDPDVLPLRQLERRLFRAWCQWLCYCEGEGAHTAAAQQHFVRMAALVDEALEAVPGPFFLRQFGTADVIFVPYLERMNASLAYYKGYGLRSRHPAIDRW
;
A
#
# COMPACT_ATOMS: atom_id res chain seq x y z
N MET A 1 -10.80 -43.78 36.53
CA MET A 1 -11.60 -43.64 35.30
C MET A 1 -11.14 -42.36 34.62
N SER A 2 -10.32 -42.49 33.59
CA SER A 2 -9.88 -41.35 32.75
C SER A 2 -10.99 -41.01 31.77
N PRO A 3 -11.31 -39.73 31.52
CA PRO A 3 -12.32 -39.36 30.53
C PRO A 3 -11.81 -39.68 29.10
N SER A 4 -12.68 -40.29 28.31
CA SER A 4 -12.47 -40.57 26.89
C SER A 4 -12.16 -39.31 26.10
N PRO A 5 -11.22 -39.35 25.15
CA PRO A 5 -10.92 -38.24 24.27
C PRO A 5 -11.74 -38.34 22.96
N ASP A 6 -13.07 -38.19 23.04
CA ASP A 6 -13.92 -38.18 21.84
C ASP A 6 -15.03 -37.14 21.97
N ALA A 7 -14.61 -35.89 21.83
CA ALA A 7 -15.47 -34.82 21.40
C ALA A 7 -14.61 -33.78 20.70
N ALA A 8 -13.82 -34.20 19.69
CA ALA A 8 -13.31 -33.27 18.69
C ALA A 8 -14.55 -32.73 17.96
N SER A 9 -14.97 -31.53 18.33
CA SER A 9 -15.97 -30.77 17.56
C SER A 9 -15.53 -30.82 16.11
N ALA A 10 -16.26 -31.56 15.28
CA ALA A 10 -15.97 -31.62 13.85
C ALA A 10 -15.99 -30.19 13.29
N ALA A 11 -14.90 -29.78 12.64
CA ALA A 11 -14.84 -28.47 12.03
C ALA A 11 -16.00 -28.34 11.04
N LEU A 12 -16.73 -27.23 11.13
CA LEU A 12 -17.83 -26.93 10.21
C LEU A 12 -17.30 -26.83 8.78
N SER A 13 -18.05 -27.40 7.85
CA SER A 13 -17.81 -27.20 6.43
C SER A 13 -18.07 -25.74 6.01
N TRP A 14 -17.52 -25.33 4.89
CA TRP A 14 -17.79 -23.98 4.35
C TRP A 14 -19.27 -23.73 4.10
N GLN A 15 -20.03 -24.76 3.68
CA GLN A 15 -21.48 -24.67 3.48
C GLN A 15 -22.23 -24.46 4.80
N GLU A 16 -21.84 -25.15 5.88
CA GLU A 16 -22.42 -24.94 7.21
C GLU A 16 -22.09 -23.56 7.77
N LEU A 17 -20.85 -23.08 7.56
CA LEU A 17 -20.46 -21.72 7.94
C LEU A 17 -21.24 -20.66 7.17
N GLU A 18 -21.47 -20.87 5.86
CA GLU A 18 -22.26 -19.97 5.02
C GLU A 18 -23.72 -19.89 5.45
N GLN A 19 -24.32 -21.00 5.93
CA GLN A 19 -25.68 -21.02 6.47
C GLN A 19 -25.83 -20.29 7.81
N LEU A 20 -24.73 -20.11 8.54
CA LEU A 20 -24.70 -19.35 9.80
C LEU A 20 -24.66 -17.84 9.57
N LEU A 21 -24.32 -17.40 8.35
CA LEU A 21 -24.32 -15.98 8.02
C LEU A 21 -25.77 -15.48 7.87
N PRO A 22 -26.08 -14.26 8.39
CA PRO A 22 -27.39 -13.68 8.17
C PRO A 22 -27.60 -13.46 6.66
N PRO A 23 -28.86 -13.56 6.17
CA PRO A 23 -29.16 -13.22 4.79
C PRO A 23 -28.65 -11.82 4.46
N GLN A 24 -27.78 -11.73 3.45
CA GLN A 24 -27.20 -10.47 3.06
C GLN A 24 -28.01 -9.91 1.90
N ASP A 25 -28.47 -8.66 2.05
CA ASP A 25 -29.06 -7.92 0.94
C ASP A 25 -27.97 -7.63 -0.12
N ALA A 26 -28.18 -8.08 -1.34
CA ALA A 26 -27.25 -7.90 -2.44
C ALA A 26 -26.98 -6.41 -2.75
N ALA A 27 -27.97 -5.54 -2.55
CA ALA A 27 -27.81 -4.09 -2.75
C ALA A 27 -26.94 -3.49 -1.64
N GLU A 28 -27.14 -3.90 -0.40
CA GLU A 28 -26.33 -3.47 0.74
C GLU A 28 -24.88 -3.95 0.59
N LEU A 29 -24.64 -5.22 0.20
CA LEU A 29 -23.32 -5.74 -0.10
C LEU A 29 -22.62 -4.93 -1.21
N ARG A 30 -23.34 -4.61 -2.29
CA ARG A 30 -22.81 -3.79 -3.37
C ARG A 30 -22.42 -2.41 -2.85
N ARG A 31 -23.28 -1.78 -2.06
CA ARG A 31 -23.01 -0.48 -1.44
C ARG A 31 -21.77 -0.53 -0.55
N GLN A 32 -21.67 -1.52 0.33
CA GLN A 32 -20.49 -1.69 1.20
C GLN A 32 -19.19 -1.89 0.40
N ARG A 33 -19.22 -2.67 -0.68
CA ARG A 33 -18.06 -2.91 -1.54
C ARG A 33 -17.63 -1.68 -2.33
N CYS A 34 -18.58 -0.86 -2.77
CA CYS A 34 -18.31 0.33 -3.59
C CYS A 34 -18.01 1.59 -2.77
N ASP A 35 -18.63 1.74 -1.60
CA ASP A 35 -18.65 2.99 -0.85
C ASP A 35 -18.11 2.84 0.58
N GLY A 36 -18.08 1.63 1.13
CA GLY A 36 -17.54 1.32 2.46
C GLY A 36 -16.01 1.25 2.50
N PRO A 37 -15.42 0.74 3.58
CA PRO A 37 -13.96 0.55 3.67
C PRO A 37 -13.42 -0.33 2.55
N THR A 38 -12.30 0.08 1.98
CA THR A 38 -11.62 -0.66 0.90
C THR A 38 -10.85 -1.86 1.45
N ASN A 39 -10.62 -2.86 0.60
CA ASN A 39 -9.80 -4.03 0.89
C ASN A 39 -9.19 -4.62 -0.40
N ALA A 40 -8.37 -5.67 -0.24
CA ALA A 40 -7.72 -6.33 -1.38
C ALA A 40 -8.70 -6.88 -2.42
N GLN A 41 -9.95 -7.19 -2.03
CA GLN A 41 -10.97 -7.77 -2.91
C GLN A 41 -11.80 -6.72 -3.65
N ALA A 42 -11.66 -5.43 -3.33
CA ALA A 42 -12.37 -4.37 -4.02
C ALA A 42 -12.08 -4.41 -5.54
N SER A 43 -13.12 -4.17 -6.34
CA SER A 43 -13.06 -4.11 -7.81
C SER A 43 -13.64 -2.83 -8.39
N LEU A 44 -14.47 -2.15 -7.62
CA LEU A 44 -15.10 -0.88 -7.99
C LEU A 44 -15.28 -0.03 -6.73
N ARG A 45 -14.91 1.24 -6.83
CA ARG A 45 -15.03 2.23 -5.75
C ARG A 45 -15.77 3.45 -6.28
N LEU A 46 -16.88 3.80 -5.68
CA LEU A 46 -17.75 4.87 -6.16
C LEU A 46 -17.91 6.05 -5.18
N PHE A 47 -17.76 5.82 -3.89
CA PHE A 47 -17.87 6.85 -2.85
C PHE A 47 -19.20 7.62 -2.87
N GLY A 48 -20.29 6.90 -3.19
CA GLY A 48 -21.64 7.48 -3.33
C GLY A 48 -21.91 8.19 -4.66
N ARG A 49 -20.96 8.16 -5.60
CA ARG A 49 -21.12 8.76 -6.94
C ARG A 49 -21.66 7.75 -7.95
N PRO A 50 -22.32 8.22 -9.02
CA PRO A 50 -22.78 7.33 -10.08
C PRO A 50 -21.58 6.76 -10.88
N GLU A 51 -21.75 5.53 -11.39
CA GLU A 51 -20.72 4.86 -12.20
C GLU A 51 -20.39 5.62 -13.50
N SER A 52 -21.30 6.50 -13.97
CA SER A 52 -21.07 7.37 -15.13
C SER A 52 -19.95 8.41 -14.92
N GLU A 53 -19.57 8.68 -13.66
CA GLU A 53 -18.45 9.58 -13.33
C GLU A 53 -17.10 8.85 -13.29
N LEU A 54 -17.08 7.56 -13.59
CA LEU A 54 -15.86 6.75 -13.56
C LEU A 54 -14.91 7.15 -14.69
N ARG A 55 -13.77 7.72 -14.33
CA ARG A 55 -12.71 8.16 -15.26
C ARG A 55 -11.43 7.37 -15.12
N VAL A 56 -11.31 6.59 -14.02
CA VAL A 56 -10.06 5.95 -13.61
C VAL A 56 -10.21 4.44 -13.56
N THR A 57 -9.28 3.71 -14.18
CA THR A 57 -9.06 2.27 -13.95
C THR A 57 -7.64 2.05 -13.43
N LEU A 58 -7.52 1.51 -12.23
CA LEU A 58 -6.25 1.12 -11.61
C LEU A 58 -5.96 -0.35 -11.88
N TYR A 59 -4.84 -0.63 -12.51
CA TYR A 59 -4.27 -1.97 -12.65
C TYR A 59 -3.29 -2.21 -11.50
N ARG A 60 -3.61 -3.17 -10.62
CA ARG A 60 -2.80 -3.50 -9.46
C ARG A 60 -2.74 -5.00 -9.22
N ASP A 61 -1.84 -5.43 -8.35
CA ASP A 61 -1.71 -6.83 -7.98
C ASP A 61 -2.93 -7.38 -7.25
N HIS A 62 -3.15 -8.69 -7.39
CA HIS A 62 -4.28 -9.40 -6.76
C HIS A 62 -4.29 -9.30 -5.25
N HIS A 63 -3.12 -9.36 -4.61
CA HIS A 63 -2.97 -9.53 -3.17
C HIS A 63 -2.75 -8.23 -2.41
N ALA A 64 -2.71 -7.09 -3.09
CA ALA A 64 -2.39 -5.79 -2.51
C ALA A 64 -0.99 -5.72 -1.85
N TRP A 65 -0.02 -6.50 -2.38
CA TRP A 65 1.35 -6.54 -1.87
C TRP A 65 2.27 -5.49 -2.47
N CYS A 66 1.99 -5.05 -3.69
CA CYS A 66 2.83 -4.10 -4.40
C CYS A 66 2.80 -2.72 -3.73
N PRO A 67 3.93 -2.23 -3.17
CA PRO A 67 3.96 -0.92 -2.50
C PRO A 67 3.71 0.24 -3.46
N TYR A 68 4.15 0.11 -4.71
CA TYR A 68 3.92 1.12 -5.74
C TYR A 68 2.44 1.22 -6.14
N CYS A 69 1.73 0.08 -6.15
CA CYS A 69 0.28 0.05 -6.34
C CYS A 69 -0.45 0.67 -5.15
N GLN A 70 -0.03 0.36 -3.93
CA GLN A 70 -0.64 0.87 -2.71
C GLN A 70 -0.54 2.39 -2.62
N LYS A 71 0.57 2.99 -3.05
CA LYS A 71 0.75 4.44 -3.11
C LYS A 71 -0.36 5.13 -3.93
N VAL A 72 -0.62 4.63 -5.15
CA VAL A 72 -1.67 5.15 -6.03
C VAL A 72 -3.06 4.86 -5.45
N TRP A 73 -3.25 3.67 -4.91
CA TRP A 73 -4.50 3.25 -4.31
C TRP A 73 -4.90 4.14 -3.12
N LEU A 74 -3.98 4.38 -2.18
CA LEU A 74 -4.21 5.27 -1.03
C LEU A 74 -4.58 6.68 -1.46
N TRP A 75 -3.90 7.21 -2.47
CA TRP A 75 -4.20 8.54 -3.00
C TRP A 75 -5.63 8.62 -3.55
N LEU A 76 -6.08 7.62 -4.32
CA LEU A 76 -7.43 7.56 -4.88
C LEU A 76 -8.50 7.43 -3.78
N GLU A 77 -8.26 6.61 -2.76
CA GLU A 77 -9.16 6.43 -1.62
C GLU A 77 -9.29 7.72 -0.80
N GLU A 78 -8.18 8.37 -0.49
CA GLU A 78 -8.18 9.59 0.32
C GLU A 78 -8.86 10.75 -0.42
N ARG A 79 -8.61 10.89 -1.71
CA ARG A 79 -9.30 11.87 -2.57
C ARG A 79 -10.73 11.48 -2.91
N ARG A 80 -11.17 10.27 -2.55
CA ARG A 80 -12.49 9.72 -2.87
C ARG A 80 -12.84 9.86 -4.36
N ILE A 81 -11.86 9.58 -5.23
CA ILE A 81 -12.03 9.59 -6.68
C ILE A 81 -12.65 8.26 -7.11
N PRO A 82 -13.79 8.22 -7.82
CA PRO A 82 -14.34 6.99 -8.35
C PRO A 82 -13.36 6.28 -9.28
N TYR A 83 -13.13 4.97 -9.06
CA TYR A 83 -12.23 4.18 -9.89
C TYR A 83 -12.61 2.70 -9.92
N ARG A 84 -12.24 2.06 -11.02
CA ARG A 84 -12.30 0.61 -11.20
C ARG A 84 -10.93 0.00 -10.90
N ILE A 85 -10.94 -1.22 -10.37
CA ILE A 85 -9.71 -1.99 -10.14
C ILE A 85 -9.72 -3.19 -11.10
N ARG A 86 -8.64 -3.34 -11.86
CA ARG A 86 -8.33 -4.57 -12.60
C ARG A 86 -7.11 -5.23 -11.97
N LYS A 87 -7.31 -6.45 -11.51
CA LYS A 87 -6.29 -7.22 -10.80
C LYS A 87 -5.37 -7.94 -11.77
N VAL A 88 -4.07 -7.93 -11.47
CA VAL A 88 -3.01 -8.52 -12.29
C VAL A 88 -2.10 -9.35 -11.42
N THR A 89 -1.67 -10.51 -11.90
CA THR A 89 -0.75 -11.39 -11.19
C THR A 89 0.64 -10.76 -11.06
N MET A 90 1.25 -10.80 -9.86
CA MET A 90 2.65 -10.43 -9.67
C MET A 90 3.57 -11.58 -10.09
N PHE A 91 4.76 -11.28 -10.57
CA PHE A 91 5.75 -12.28 -10.99
C PHE A 91 6.08 -13.33 -9.92
N CYS A 92 6.05 -12.96 -8.65
CA CYS A 92 6.31 -13.89 -7.54
C CYS A 92 5.19 -14.90 -7.31
N TYR A 93 4.03 -14.73 -7.94
CA TYR A 93 2.86 -15.61 -7.79
C TYR A 93 2.46 -16.34 -9.08
N GLY A 94 3.13 -16.08 -10.18
CA GLY A 94 2.87 -16.73 -11.46
C GLY A 94 3.07 -15.82 -12.66
N GLU A 95 2.64 -16.31 -13.81
CA GLU A 95 2.68 -15.55 -15.05
C GLU A 95 1.61 -14.46 -15.06
N LYS A 96 1.96 -13.33 -15.66
CA LYS A 96 1.01 -12.26 -15.88
C LYS A 96 0.03 -12.61 -16.98
N GLU A 97 -1.18 -12.10 -16.84
CA GLU A 97 -2.23 -12.26 -17.84
C GLU A 97 -1.79 -11.70 -19.20
N PRO A 98 -1.97 -12.46 -20.30
CA PRO A 98 -1.56 -12.03 -21.64
C PRO A 98 -2.19 -10.69 -22.07
N TRP A 99 -3.46 -10.45 -21.69
CA TRP A 99 -4.11 -9.17 -21.98
C TRP A 99 -3.41 -7.97 -21.31
N PHE A 100 -2.80 -8.18 -20.11
CA PHE A 100 -2.10 -7.11 -19.43
C PHE A 100 -0.73 -6.84 -20.06
N THR A 101 0.01 -7.87 -20.45
CA THR A 101 1.30 -7.70 -21.13
C THR A 101 1.17 -7.11 -22.53
N GLN A 102 0.02 -7.32 -23.19
CA GLN A 102 -0.31 -6.60 -24.44
C GLN A 102 -0.60 -5.12 -24.19
N LEU A 103 -1.28 -4.79 -23.08
CA LEU A 103 -1.57 -3.41 -22.69
C LEU A 103 -0.33 -2.68 -22.14
N VAL A 104 0.43 -3.36 -21.28
CA VAL A 104 1.64 -2.84 -20.62
C VAL A 104 2.81 -3.80 -20.92
N PRO A 105 3.55 -3.60 -22.03
CA PRO A 105 4.61 -4.53 -22.44
C PRO A 105 5.72 -4.75 -21.40
N SER A 106 6.00 -3.77 -20.55
CA SER A 106 6.95 -3.93 -19.43
C SER A 106 6.46 -4.90 -18.35
N GLY A 107 5.15 -5.19 -18.30
CA GLY A 107 4.52 -5.97 -17.24
C GLY A 107 4.60 -5.33 -15.85
N MET A 108 5.04 -4.08 -15.74
CA MET A 108 5.21 -3.41 -14.44
C MET A 108 3.87 -2.88 -13.88
N LEU A 109 3.77 -2.90 -12.54
CA LEU A 109 2.63 -2.39 -11.79
C LEU A 109 3.08 -1.24 -10.85
N PRO A 110 2.21 -0.27 -10.59
CA PRO A 110 0.88 -0.07 -11.14
C PRO A 110 0.88 0.43 -12.58
N ALA A 111 -0.23 0.21 -13.27
CA ALA A 111 -0.62 1.01 -14.42
C ALA A 111 -1.99 1.65 -14.12
N LEU A 112 -2.32 2.74 -14.78
CA LEU A 112 -3.57 3.44 -14.59
C LEU A 112 -4.08 3.95 -15.93
N GLU A 113 -5.37 3.79 -16.17
CA GLU A 113 -6.06 4.43 -17.27
C GLU A 113 -6.86 5.62 -16.73
N LEU A 114 -6.64 6.79 -17.30
CA LEU A 114 -7.33 8.03 -16.98
C LEU A 114 -7.91 8.61 -18.28
N ASP A 115 -9.22 8.70 -18.37
CA ASP A 115 -9.95 9.18 -19.55
C ASP A 115 -9.52 8.46 -20.85
N GLY A 116 -9.31 7.14 -20.78
CA GLY A 116 -8.84 6.31 -21.91
C GLY A 116 -7.34 6.37 -22.19
N ARG A 117 -6.57 7.17 -21.46
CA ARG A 117 -5.12 7.27 -21.59
C ARG A 117 -4.42 6.38 -20.57
N LEU A 118 -3.61 5.44 -21.05
CA LEU A 118 -2.78 4.57 -20.21
C LEU A 118 -1.54 5.32 -19.70
N ILE A 119 -1.28 5.20 -18.40
CA ILE A 119 -0.15 5.81 -17.71
C ILE A 119 0.53 4.72 -16.87
N THR A 120 1.85 4.66 -16.92
CA THR A 120 2.69 3.77 -16.10
C THR A 120 3.60 4.60 -15.21
N GLU A 121 4.35 3.93 -14.29
CA GLU A 121 5.18 4.54 -13.26
C GLU A 121 4.37 5.29 -12.19
N SER A 122 4.44 4.81 -10.96
CA SER A 122 3.58 5.30 -9.87
C SER A 122 3.70 6.80 -9.60
N ASP A 123 4.88 7.41 -9.78
CA ASP A 123 5.06 8.86 -9.60
C ASP A 123 4.47 9.66 -10.76
N VAL A 124 4.56 9.14 -11.99
CA VAL A 124 3.92 9.74 -13.17
C VAL A 124 2.40 9.64 -13.06
N ILE A 125 1.90 8.51 -12.55
CA ILE A 125 0.47 8.31 -12.28
C ILE A 125 -0.03 9.33 -11.25
N LEU A 126 0.66 9.48 -10.11
CA LEU A 126 0.26 10.46 -9.09
C LEU A 126 0.28 11.89 -9.65
N GLN A 127 1.28 12.23 -10.45
CA GLN A 127 1.34 13.55 -11.09
C GLN A 127 0.15 13.79 -12.03
N ALA A 128 -0.24 12.81 -12.84
CA ALA A 128 -1.40 12.90 -13.71
C ALA A 128 -2.71 13.01 -12.92
N LEU A 129 -2.82 12.29 -11.80
CA LEU A 129 -3.96 12.38 -10.91
C LEU A 129 -4.05 13.77 -10.25
N GLU A 130 -2.94 14.32 -9.76
CA GLU A 130 -2.89 15.69 -9.22
C GLU A 130 -3.27 16.75 -10.26
N GLN A 131 -2.82 16.60 -11.50
CA GLN A 131 -3.18 17.50 -12.59
C GLN A 131 -4.69 17.47 -12.91
N SER A 132 -5.32 16.29 -12.78
CA SER A 132 -6.71 16.09 -13.17
C SER A 132 -7.72 16.36 -12.05
N PHE A 133 -7.31 16.16 -10.78
CA PHE A 133 -8.20 16.21 -9.62
C PHE A 133 -7.73 17.16 -8.51
N GLY A 134 -6.59 17.82 -8.71
CA GLY A 134 -5.93 18.63 -7.69
C GLY A 134 -5.07 17.80 -6.72
N PRO A 135 -4.10 18.40 -6.04
CA PRO A 135 -3.19 17.70 -5.14
C PRO A 135 -3.89 17.23 -3.86
N LEU A 136 -3.28 16.26 -3.19
CA LEU A 136 -3.63 15.84 -1.84
C LEU A 136 -2.71 16.59 -0.85
N GLY A 137 -3.23 17.64 -0.23
CA GLY A 137 -2.40 18.58 0.53
C GLY A 137 -1.40 19.31 -0.39
N GLN A 138 -0.10 19.31 -0.03
CA GLN A 138 0.96 19.74 -0.93
C GLN A 138 1.21 18.66 -2.00
N GLY A 139 1.35 19.10 -3.25
CA GLY A 139 1.54 18.21 -4.39
C GLY A 139 2.97 17.66 -4.50
N LEU A 140 3.16 16.69 -5.38
CA LEU A 140 4.42 15.97 -5.59
C LEU A 140 5.63 16.88 -5.89
N ASN A 141 5.40 18.01 -6.53
CA ASN A 141 6.44 18.95 -6.94
C ASN A 141 6.55 20.17 -6.01
N ASP A 142 5.81 20.15 -4.89
CA ASP A 142 5.91 21.18 -3.87
C ASP A 142 7.32 21.19 -3.25
N PRO A 143 7.93 22.37 -3.01
CA PRO A 143 9.26 22.48 -2.40
C PRO A 143 9.39 21.75 -1.06
N ASP A 144 8.32 21.67 -0.26
CA ASP A 144 8.33 20.95 1.02
C ASP A 144 8.22 19.43 0.85
N VAL A 145 7.62 18.95 -0.24
CA VAL A 145 7.45 17.51 -0.53
C VAL A 145 8.67 16.91 -1.22
N LEU A 146 9.38 17.67 -2.07
CA LEU A 146 10.52 17.16 -2.81
C LEU A 146 11.63 16.55 -1.94
N PRO A 147 12.07 17.17 -0.83
CA PRO A 147 13.06 16.58 0.09
C PRO A 147 12.55 15.29 0.74
N LEU A 148 11.28 15.22 1.08
CA LEU A 148 10.65 14.04 1.68
C LEU A 148 10.62 12.86 0.69
N ARG A 149 10.31 13.10 -0.57
CA ARG A 149 10.41 12.08 -1.65
C ARG A 149 11.82 11.53 -1.80
N GLN A 150 12.83 12.40 -1.74
CA GLN A 150 14.24 11.98 -1.79
C GLN A 150 14.63 11.16 -0.56
N LEU A 151 14.18 11.56 0.62
CA LEU A 151 14.41 10.86 1.88
C LEU A 151 13.77 9.45 1.83
N GLU A 152 12.54 9.34 1.34
CA GLU A 152 11.86 8.05 1.18
C GLU A 152 12.67 7.12 0.26
N ARG A 153 13.15 7.58 -0.90
CA ARG A 153 13.98 6.77 -1.80
C ARG A 153 15.31 6.34 -1.19
N ARG A 154 15.91 7.18 -0.35
CA ARG A 154 17.14 6.84 0.39
C ARG A 154 16.86 5.79 1.46
N LEU A 155 15.79 5.95 2.21
CA LEU A 155 15.33 4.98 3.20
C LEU A 155 15.03 3.61 2.55
N PHE A 156 14.31 3.61 1.42
CA PHE A 156 13.99 2.40 0.66
C PHE A 156 15.25 1.65 0.23
N ARG A 157 16.25 2.35 -0.31
CA ARG A 157 17.52 1.72 -0.70
C ARG A 157 18.25 1.12 0.49
N ALA A 158 18.30 1.83 1.61
CA ALA A 158 18.93 1.34 2.83
C ALA A 158 18.23 0.09 3.38
N TRP A 159 16.91 0.06 3.34
CA TRP A 159 16.09 -1.09 3.71
C TRP A 159 16.37 -2.31 2.82
N CYS A 160 16.30 -2.15 1.50
CA CYS A 160 16.58 -3.23 0.55
C CYS A 160 18.00 -3.76 0.74
N GLN A 161 18.99 -2.88 0.92
CA GLN A 161 20.37 -3.30 1.14
C GLN A 161 20.52 -4.14 2.39
N TRP A 162 19.95 -3.71 3.50
CA TRP A 162 20.06 -4.48 4.75
C TRP A 162 19.21 -5.74 4.74
N LEU A 163 17.98 -5.68 4.23
CA LEU A 163 17.06 -6.82 4.23
C LEU A 163 17.49 -7.91 3.24
N CYS A 164 17.76 -7.53 1.98
CA CYS A 164 17.86 -8.46 0.87
C CYS A 164 19.31 -8.84 0.50
N TYR A 165 20.30 -7.99 0.80
CA TYR A 165 21.68 -8.17 0.35
C TYR A 165 22.68 -8.38 1.48
N CYS A 166 22.21 -8.48 2.73
CA CYS A 166 23.05 -8.73 3.90
C CYS A 166 22.56 -9.96 4.65
N GLU A 167 23.27 -11.08 4.50
CA GLU A 167 23.01 -12.32 5.23
C GLU A 167 24.00 -12.49 6.37
N GLY A 168 23.54 -13.13 7.46
CA GLY A 168 24.38 -13.44 8.62
C GLY A 168 24.88 -12.21 9.39
N GLU A 169 25.93 -12.43 10.19
CA GLU A 169 26.60 -11.42 10.99
C GLU A 169 27.96 -11.06 10.37
N GLY A 170 28.32 -9.77 10.37
CA GLY A 170 29.59 -9.30 9.86
C GLY A 170 29.63 -7.78 9.68
N ALA A 171 30.81 -7.25 9.38
CA ALA A 171 31.03 -5.81 9.23
C ALA A 171 30.14 -5.17 8.17
N HIS A 172 29.90 -5.87 7.05
CA HIS A 172 29.03 -5.39 5.97
C HIS A 172 27.57 -5.30 6.44
N THR A 173 27.07 -6.32 7.13
CA THR A 173 25.70 -6.33 7.68
C THR A 173 25.54 -5.24 8.73
N ALA A 174 26.52 -5.06 9.62
CA ALA A 174 26.51 -4.00 10.63
C ALA A 174 26.52 -2.59 10.01
N ALA A 175 27.30 -2.38 8.95
CA ALA A 175 27.33 -1.11 8.23
C ALA A 175 25.99 -0.81 7.53
N ALA A 176 25.35 -1.81 6.90
CA ALA A 176 24.04 -1.68 6.27
C ALA A 176 22.95 -1.38 7.31
N GLN A 177 22.96 -2.06 8.46
CA GLN A 177 22.07 -1.77 9.58
C GLN A 177 22.23 -0.34 10.07
N GLN A 178 23.47 0.10 10.35
CA GLN A 178 23.74 1.47 10.78
C GLN A 178 23.27 2.50 9.74
N HIS A 179 23.44 2.21 8.45
CA HIS A 179 22.96 3.08 7.40
C HIS A 179 21.44 3.19 7.41
N PHE A 180 20.71 2.08 7.53
CA PHE A 180 19.26 2.08 7.67
C PHE A 180 18.81 2.86 8.89
N VAL A 181 19.42 2.63 10.06
CA VAL A 181 19.09 3.32 11.32
C VAL A 181 19.23 4.83 11.16
N ARG A 182 20.33 5.31 10.53
CA ARG A 182 20.50 6.74 10.24
C ARG A 182 19.40 7.30 9.32
N MET A 183 19.00 6.55 8.30
CA MET A 183 17.92 6.99 7.39
C MET A 183 16.57 7.02 8.11
N ALA A 184 16.28 6.04 8.97
CA ALA A 184 15.06 6.01 9.77
C ALA A 184 15.03 7.16 10.82
N ALA A 185 16.17 7.50 11.41
CA ALA A 185 16.29 8.66 12.30
C ALA A 185 15.97 9.97 11.57
N LEU A 186 16.44 10.15 10.33
CA LEU A 186 16.09 11.33 9.52
C LEU A 186 14.58 11.40 9.20
N VAL A 187 13.90 10.27 9.07
CA VAL A 187 12.43 10.23 8.90
C VAL A 187 11.75 10.64 10.20
N ASP A 188 12.23 10.15 11.34
CA ASP A 188 11.73 10.49 12.67
C ASP A 188 11.87 12.00 12.93
N GLU A 189 13.05 12.57 12.62
CA GLU A 189 13.33 14.01 12.71
C GLU A 189 12.40 14.83 11.78
N ALA A 190 12.16 14.36 10.54
CA ALA A 190 11.27 15.04 9.61
C ALA A 190 9.81 15.09 10.10
N LEU A 191 9.36 14.03 10.78
CA LEU A 191 8.04 13.99 11.42
C LEU A 191 7.97 14.89 12.65
N GLU A 192 9.05 15.07 13.40
CA GLU A 192 9.11 15.95 14.57
C GLU A 192 9.25 17.44 14.20
N ALA A 193 9.72 17.74 13.01
CA ALA A 193 9.94 19.13 12.56
C ALA A 193 8.64 19.94 12.42
N VAL A 194 7.49 19.28 12.31
CA VAL A 194 6.19 19.92 12.11
C VAL A 194 5.22 19.45 13.20
N PRO A 195 4.43 20.35 13.82
CA PRO A 195 3.40 19.94 14.77
C PRO A 195 2.34 19.06 14.12
N GLY A 196 2.05 17.94 14.75
CA GLY A 196 1.02 16.99 14.29
C GLY A 196 1.61 15.60 14.02
N PRO A 197 0.76 14.64 13.64
CA PRO A 197 1.22 13.28 13.37
C PRO A 197 1.72 13.06 11.93
N PHE A 198 1.65 14.03 11.04
CA PHE A 198 1.96 13.89 9.62
C PHE A 198 3.28 14.56 9.24
N PHE A 199 3.86 14.24 8.09
CA PHE A 199 5.09 14.86 7.59
C PHE A 199 4.97 16.35 7.37
N LEU A 200 3.77 16.83 7.06
CA LEU A 200 3.42 18.23 6.95
C LEU A 200 2.23 18.51 7.89
N ARG A 201 1.69 19.72 7.89
CA ARG A 201 0.64 20.12 8.84
C ARG A 201 -0.65 19.29 8.74
N GLN A 202 -0.88 18.66 7.59
CA GLN A 202 -2.06 17.86 7.30
C GLN A 202 -1.62 16.60 6.56
N PHE A 203 -2.43 15.55 6.64
CA PHE A 203 -2.25 14.36 5.82
C PHE A 203 -2.20 14.74 4.34
N GLY A 204 -1.24 14.21 3.62
CA GLY A 204 -1.02 14.60 2.24
C GLY A 204 -0.22 13.61 1.41
N THR A 205 0.22 14.07 0.24
CA THR A 205 0.98 13.28 -0.71
C THR A 205 2.27 12.70 -0.10
N ALA A 206 2.93 13.44 0.80
CA ALA A 206 4.12 12.94 1.50
C ALA A 206 3.80 11.67 2.31
N ASP A 207 2.71 11.67 3.08
CA ASP A 207 2.30 10.51 3.89
C ASP A 207 1.97 9.32 3.01
N VAL A 208 1.21 9.52 1.95
CA VAL A 208 0.87 8.47 0.97
C VAL A 208 2.10 7.82 0.34
N ILE A 209 3.18 8.59 0.14
CA ILE A 209 4.43 8.07 -0.40
C ILE A 209 5.15 7.16 0.61
N PHE A 210 5.16 7.51 1.90
CA PHE A 210 5.90 6.77 2.93
C PHE A 210 5.17 5.52 3.43
N VAL A 211 3.85 5.57 3.62
CA VAL A 211 3.04 4.48 4.21
C VAL A 211 3.37 3.11 3.63
N PRO A 212 3.36 2.89 2.30
CA PRO A 212 3.54 1.56 1.73
C PRO A 212 4.87 0.91 2.07
N TYR A 213 5.90 1.71 2.27
CA TYR A 213 7.24 1.22 2.54
C TYR A 213 7.51 1.06 4.03
N LEU A 214 7.14 2.04 4.86
CA LEU A 214 7.32 1.95 6.31
C LEU A 214 6.54 0.78 6.93
N GLU A 215 5.32 0.52 6.46
CA GLU A 215 4.53 -0.65 6.84
C GLU A 215 5.31 -1.96 6.58
N ARG A 216 5.87 -2.11 5.39
CA ARG A 216 6.66 -3.30 5.02
C ARG A 216 8.00 -3.38 5.74
N MET A 217 8.66 -2.25 5.95
CA MET A 217 9.89 -2.17 6.72
C MET A 217 9.65 -2.62 8.16
N ASN A 218 8.59 -2.14 8.79
CA ASN A 218 8.25 -2.53 10.16
C ASN A 218 8.03 -4.04 10.29
N ALA A 219 7.24 -4.63 9.40
CA ALA A 219 6.97 -6.07 9.42
C ALA A 219 8.21 -6.91 9.10
N SER A 220 8.89 -6.61 7.99
CA SER A 220 10.01 -7.42 7.51
C SER A 220 11.25 -7.33 8.40
N LEU A 221 11.58 -6.15 8.90
CA LEU A 221 12.73 -5.97 9.79
C LEU A 221 12.50 -6.58 11.17
N ALA A 222 11.28 -6.53 11.69
CA ALA A 222 10.93 -7.23 12.92
C ALA A 222 11.12 -8.74 12.75
N TYR A 223 10.64 -9.31 11.66
CA TYR A 223 10.71 -10.75 11.42
C TYR A 223 12.12 -11.25 11.07
N TYR A 224 12.76 -10.62 10.08
CA TYR A 224 14.03 -11.14 9.55
C TYR A 224 15.28 -10.60 10.25
N LYS A 225 15.18 -9.47 10.94
CA LYS A 225 16.34 -8.80 11.55
C LYS A 225 16.18 -8.53 13.06
N GLY A 226 15.05 -8.92 13.67
CA GLY A 226 14.78 -8.63 15.08
C GLY A 226 14.75 -7.13 15.40
N TYR A 227 14.47 -6.27 14.41
CA TYR A 227 14.49 -4.83 14.55
C TYR A 227 13.09 -4.25 14.61
N GLY A 228 12.70 -3.76 15.79
CA GLY A 228 11.44 -3.04 15.98
C GLY A 228 11.56 -1.60 15.52
N LEU A 229 11.03 -1.27 14.34
CA LEU A 229 11.09 0.09 13.79
C LEU A 229 10.36 1.08 14.68
N ARG A 230 9.10 0.82 15.00
CA ARG A 230 8.25 1.70 15.80
C ARG A 230 8.80 1.90 17.21
N SER A 231 9.28 0.85 17.87
CA SER A 231 9.82 0.94 19.22
C SER A 231 11.11 1.77 19.34
N ARG A 232 11.81 1.99 18.23
CA ARG A 232 13.08 2.74 18.16
C ARG A 232 12.94 4.14 17.60
N HIS A 233 11.79 4.45 16.97
CA HIS A 233 11.51 5.70 16.28
C HIS A 233 10.14 6.22 16.72
N PRO A 234 10.07 7.00 17.82
CA PRO A 234 8.80 7.42 18.42
C PRO A 234 7.93 8.29 17.53
N ALA A 235 8.51 9.09 16.64
CA ALA A 235 7.74 9.91 15.71
C ALA A 235 7.09 9.03 14.62
N ILE A 236 7.80 8.03 14.11
CA ILE A 236 7.25 7.03 13.18
C ILE A 236 6.14 6.20 13.87
N ASP A 237 6.25 5.93 15.17
CA ASP A 237 5.21 5.19 15.90
C ASP A 237 3.93 6.01 16.06
N ARG A 238 4.04 7.32 16.28
CA ARG A 238 2.89 8.24 16.39
C ARG A 238 2.21 8.51 15.05
N TRP A 239 2.99 8.57 13.99
CA TRP A 239 2.52 8.72 12.61
C TRP A 239 1.77 7.50 12.12
#